data_72cc276fa489fcb781ceb3c054179a2b
#
_entry.id   72cc276fa489fcb781ceb3c054179a2b
#
_cell.length_a   1.000
_cell.length_b   1.000
_cell.length_c   1.000
_cell.angle_alpha   90.00
_cell.angle_beta   90.00
_cell.angle_gamma   90.00
#
_symmetry.space_group_name_H-M   'P 1'
#
loop_
_entity.id
_entity.type
_entity.pdbx_description
1 polymer ?
#
loop_
_entity_poly.entity_id
_entity_poly.type
_entity_poly.pdbx_seq_one_letter_code
_entity_poly.pdbx_strand_id
1 'polypeptide(L)'
;KLTMAVPISTKSETKSQRAIRLERLHRRRRQRLVISAVVMLAVVGAFLFFSTTSPEAIPSPELPKLVDPGVLPPAPEGPAFFVGVNLVGAQSPTATTLPTEDEPTETLPLLVAEETNLEPEPIQPEPVLQTIPTQAQMITYAEDAPILYYAQSGDSLGVLAVHFGVEVQDITSRDPLPSDGFIPEGQLLLIPNRLDETTSPLKLIPDSEVVNSPSSVGFDVNDFASQASGYLASYRESVYSFGLMSGADIIEKVAREFSINPRLLLALLEYQSGWVYGGPQTAQQKTYPLGIIDPDHIGLYKQLEAAAGIIETGYYGWREGTMVVLEFPDAREVRLSAQLNCGTVGLMHFFSKQHHFPEWADALYGEKGFTWTYQNMFGDPWLRALDFEPLFTPDVQQPELQLPFSPGVTWAMTVGPHAAWGAADVRAALDFAPPSAEPGCHTNWSWVTAAGPGLVVRSENGVVVVDMDGDGFEQTGWNIIYLHIATNQRVPAGTWVETGDHIGHPSCEGGVSTGTHLHIVRKYNGEWVPADGPLGFVMSGWRAKAGSTPLSGWLVRGDQVVKASVVGANSSHICLD
;
A
#
# COMPACT_ATOMS: atom_id res chain seq x y z
N LYS A 1 51.59 -9.45 -37.01
CA LYS A 1 51.20 -8.38 -37.97
C LYS A 1 49.99 -8.89 -38.75
N LEU A 2 48.82 -8.58 -38.30
CA LEU A 2 47.66 -8.17 -39.09
C LEU A 2 46.54 -7.87 -38.11
N THR A 3 46.32 -6.61 -37.94
CA THR A 3 45.18 -6.02 -37.21
C THR A 3 43.97 -6.21 -38.12
N MET A 4 42.96 -6.97 -37.70
CA MET A 4 41.62 -6.91 -38.31
C MET A 4 40.73 -6.09 -37.38
N ALA A 5 40.33 -4.90 -37.81
CA ALA A 5 39.28 -4.11 -37.22
C ALA A 5 37.95 -4.69 -37.67
N VAL A 6 37.08 -5.02 -36.70
CA VAL A 6 35.68 -5.39 -36.93
C VAL A 6 34.88 -4.10 -37.01
N PRO A 7 34.08 -3.84 -38.04
CA PRO A 7 33.26 -2.63 -38.10
C PRO A 7 32.04 -2.80 -37.20
N ILE A 8 31.86 -1.88 -36.25
CA ILE A 8 30.65 -1.70 -35.46
C ILE A 8 29.55 -1.19 -36.40
N SER A 9 28.62 -2.05 -36.76
CA SER A 9 27.41 -1.67 -37.49
C SER A 9 26.38 -1.06 -36.54
N THR A 10 26.39 0.25 -36.40
CA THR A 10 25.25 0.97 -35.88
C THR A 10 24.12 0.87 -36.92
N LYS A 11 23.10 0.06 -36.63
CA LYS A 11 21.84 0.08 -37.39
C LYS A 11 21.19 1.44 -37.20
N SER A 12 21.43 2.39 -38.08
CA SER A 12 20.71 3.64 -38.14
C SER A 12 19.24 3.36 -38.43
N GLU A 13 18.35 3.81 -37.54
CA GLU A 13 16.90 3.78 -37.77
C GLU A 13 16.60 4.38 -39.14
N THR A 14 15.95 3.63 -40.01
CA THR A 14 15.66 4.11 -41.38
C THR A 14 14.70 5.31 -41.29
N LYS A 15 14.86 6.28 -42.19
CA LYS A 15 13.98 7.45 -42.30
C LYS A 15 12.49 7.07 -42.29
N SER A 16 12.15 5.90 -42.79
CA SER A 16 10.79 5.34 -42.82
C SER A 16 10.30 4.94 -41.42
N GLN A 17 11.12 4.31 -40.59
CA GLN A 17 10.74 3.93 -39.21
C GLN A 17 10.53 5.16 -38.32
N ARG A 18 11.38 6.17 -38.50
CA ARG A 18 11.24 7.45 -37.78
C ARG A 18 9.98 8.22 -38.19
N ALA A 19 9.59 8.17 -39.48
CA ALA A 19 8.37 8.78 -39.97
C ALA A 19 7.11 8.09 -39.40
N ILE A 20 7.08 6.75 -39.37
CA ILE A 20 5.97 5.95 -38.80
C ILE A 20 5.83 6.23 -37.29
N ARG A 21 6.95 6.34 -36.56
CA ARG A 21 6.95 6.65 -35.12
C ARG A 21 6.38 8.04 -34.84
N LEU A 22 6.81 9.06 -35.60
CA LEU A 22 6.28 10.43 -35.49
C LEU A 22 4.79 10.51 -35.83
N GLU A 23 4.33 9.77 -36.83
CA GLU A 23 2.92 9.72 -37.22
C GLU A 23 2.04 9.08 -36.13
N ARG A 24 2.52 8.03 -35.45
CA ARG A 24 1.85 7.40 -34.30
C ARG A 24 1.77 8.37 -33.10
N LEU A 25 2.84 9.11 -32.82
CA LEU A 25 2.87 10.13 -31.75
C LEU A 25 1.88 11.28 -32.04
N HIS A 26 1.85 11.78 -33.28
CA HIS A 26 0.89 12.80 -33.69
C HIS A 26 -0.56 12.33 -33.63
N ARG A 27 -0.81 11.04 -33.96
CA ARG A 27 -2.16 10.44 -33.88
C ARG A 27 -2.61 10.31 -32.42
N ARG A 28 -1.75 9.88 -31.50
CA ARG A 28 -2.04 9.81 -30.06
C ARG A 28 -2.29 11.19 -29.46
N ARG A 29 -1.46 12.18 -29.84
CA ARG A 29 -1.63 13.56 -29.38
C ARG A 29 -2.94 14.19 -29.87
N ARG A 30 -3.33 13.95 -31.13
CA ARG A 30 -4.63 14.36 -31.67
C ARG A 30 -5.80 13.65 -30.96
N GLN A 31 -5.69 12.37 -30.65
CA GLN A 31 -6.72 11.65 -29.90
C GLN A 31 -6.89 12.20 -28.48
N ARG A 32 -5.80 12.49 -27.75
CA ARG A 32 -5.88 13.11 -26.43
C ARG A 32 -6.50 14.51 -26.48
N LEU A 33 -6.15 15.34 -27.46
CA LEU A 33 -6.75 16.66 -27.64
C LEU A 33 -8.24 16.58 -27.97
N VAL A 34 -8.67 15.61 -28.77
CA VAL A 34 -10.10 15.40 -29.08
C VAL A 34 -10.87 14.93 -27.84
N ILE A 35 -10.32 14.02 -27.07
CA ILE A 35 -10.93 13.53 -25.81
C ILE A 35 -11.04 14.69 -24.81
N SER A 36 -10.00 15.49 -24.63
CA SER A 36 -10.03 16.66 -23.73
C SER A 36 -11.06 17.70 -24.18
N ALA A 37 -11.17 17.95 -25.49
CA ALA A 37 -12.17 18.88 -26.03
C ALA A 37 -13.61 18.37 -25.84
N VAL A 38 -13.86 17.05 -25.99
CA VAL A 38 -15.17 16.44 -25.77
C VAL A 38 -15.56 16.50 -24.29
N VAL A 39 -14.62 16.22 -23.39
CA VAL A 39 -14.83 16.33 -21.92
C VAL A 39 -15.14 17.78 -21.54
N MET A 40 -14.37 18.74 -22.07
CA MET A 40 -14.63 20.17 -21.80
C MET A 40 -16.00 20.64 -22.32
N LEU A 41 -16.41 20.19 -23.51
CA LEU A 41 -17.74 20.48 -24.05
C LEU A 41 -18.85 19.85 -23.22
N ALA A 42 -18.66 18.66 -22.68
CA ALA A 42 -19.62 18.00 -21.78
C ALA A 42 -19.75 18.75 -20.45
N VAL A 43 -18.65 19.23 -19.88
CA VAL A 43 -18.64 20.01 -18.62
C VAL A 43 -19.31 21.38 -18.84
N VAL A 44 -19.00 22.07 -19.94
CA VAL A 44 -19.63 23.36 -20.27
C VAL A 44 -21.13 23.17 -20.56
N GLY A 45 -21.51 22.09 -21.25
CA GLY A 45 -22.91 21.75 -21.50
C GLY A 45 -23.69 21.48 -20.22
N ALA A 46 -23.09 20.75 -19.26
CA ALA A 46 -23.69 20.52 -17.95
C ALA A 46 -23.82 21.82 -17.16
N PHE A 47 -22.80 22.68 -17.18
CA PHE A 47 -22.86 23.97 -16.49
C PHE A 47 -23.92 24.91 -17.05
N LEU A 48 -24.10 24.96 -18.37
CA LEU A 48 -25.16 25.76 -19.03
C LEU A 48 -26.55 25.18 -18.75
N PHE A 49 -26.71 23.87 -18.67
CA PHE A 49 -27.99 23.22 -18.34
C PHE A 49 -28.42 23.53 -16.89
N PHE A 50 -27.51 23.53 -15.95
CA PHE A 50 -27.79 23.88 -14.54
C PHE A 50 -27.99 25.40 -14.32
N SER A 51 -27.50 26.26 -15.22
CA SER A 51 -27.63 27.73 -15.09
C SER A 51 -29.00 28.26 -15.62
N THR A 52 -29.77 27.45 -16.33
CA THR A 52 -31.04 27.90 -16.94
C THR A 52 -32.28 27.50 -16.14
N THR A 53 -32.16 26.72 -15.08
CA THR A 53 -33.24 26.39 -14.15
C THR A 53 -33.14 27.26 -12.91
N SER A 54 -33.83 28.41 -12.91
CA SER A 54 -34.01 29.19 -11.68
C SER A 54 -34.91 28.39 -10.73
N PRO A 55 -34.48 28.14 -9.47
CA PRO A 55 -35.37 27.55 -8.49
C PRO A 55 -36.40 28.62 -8.07
N GLU A 56 -37.69 28.26 -8.12
CA GLU A 56 -38.75 29.02 -7.46
C GLU A 56 -38.39 29.16 -5.97
N ALA A 57 -38.51 30.40 -5.47
CA ALA A 57 -38.22 30.73 -4.09
C ALA A 57 -39.15 29.95 -3.14
N ILE A 58 -38.58 29.03 -2.37
CA ILE A 58 -39.27 28.40 -1.24
C ILE A 58 -39.38 29.46 -0.13
N PRO A 59 -40.57 29.71 0.43
CA PRO A 59 -40.73 30.65 1.54
C PRO A 59 -39.93 30.14 2.77
N SER A 60 -39.11 30.99 3.35
CA SER A 60 -38.36 30.71 4.57
C SER A 60 -39.30 30.35 5.71
N PRO A 61 -39.05 29.25 6.45
CA PRO A 61 -39.79 29.01 7.69
C PRO A 61 -39.44 30.06 8.72
N GLU A 62 -40.44 30.63 9.34
CA GLU A 62 -40.27 31.56 10.50
C GLU A 62 -39.50 30.85 11.62
N LEU A 63 -38.44 31.47 12.05
CA LEU A 63 -37.69 31.05 13.25
C LEU A 63 -38.57 31.12 14.48
N PRO A 64 -38.68 30.09 15.32
CA PRO A 64 -39.37 30.15 16.56
C PRO A 64 -38.66 31.14 17.49
N LYS A 65 -39.43 32.03 18.11
CA LYS A 65 -38.96 33.01 19.08
C LYS A 65 -38.24 32.32 20.25
N LEU A 66 -37.05 32.82 20.58
CA LEU A 66 -36.30 32.45 21.78
C LEU A 66 -37.21 32.60 23.01
N VAL A 67 -37.44 31.51 23.72
CA VAL A 67 -38.05 31.49 25.04
C VAL A 67 -36.92 31.67 26.04
N ASP A 68 -37.15 32.60 26.96
CA ASP A 68 -36.30 33.03 28.08
C ASP A 68 -35.78 31.82 28.91
N PRO A 69 -34.48 31.71 29.26
CA PRO A 69 -33.95 30.62 30.09
C PRO A 69 -34.24 30.86 31.56
N GLY A 70 -35.42 30.54 31.98
CA GLY A 70 -35.86 30.56 33.36
C GLY A 70 -36.15 29.16 33.89
N VAL A 71 -35.32 28.74 34.86
CA VAL A 71 -35.58 27.67 35.84
C VAL A 71 -35.60 26.22 35.30
N LEU A 72 -34.48 25.56 35.44
CA LEU A 72 -34.39 24.10 35.40
C LEU A 72 -34.98 23.49 36.67
N PRO A 73 -35.81 22.45 36.59
CA PRO A 73 -36.23 21.68 37.77
C PRO A 73 -35.07 20.80 38.27
N PRO A 74 -35.01 20.49 39.58
CA PRO A 74 -33.94 19.68 40.16
C PRO A 74 -33.99 18.25 39.65
N ALA A 75 -32.77 17.67 39.41
CA ALA A 75 -32.60 16.29 39.03
C ALA A 75 -33.06 15.32 40.13
N PRO A 76 -33.64 14.17 39.78
CA PRO A 76 -34.00 13.15 40.76
C PRO A 76 -32.75 12.46 41.31
N GLU A 77 -32.65 12.39 42.65
CA GLU A 77 -31.63 11.63 43.35
C GLU A 77 -31.84 10.12 43.14
N GLY A 78 -30.89 9.46 42.43
CA GLY A 78 -30.79 8.02 42.33
C GLY A 78 -29.63 7.51 43.21
N PRO A 79 -29.71 6.30 43.78
CA PRO A 79 -28.74 5.83 44.75
C PRO A 79 -27.37 5.56 44.14
N ALA A 80 -26.33 6.14 44.78
CA ALA A 80 -24.94 5.89 44.46
C ALA A 80 -24.53 4.47 44.84
N PHE A 81 -24.19 3.64 43.88
CA PHE A 81 -23.47 2.38 44.12
C PHE A 81 -21.97 2.66 44.08
N PHE A 82 -21.35 2.75 45.23
CA PHE A 82 -19.90 2.63 45.37
C PHE A 82 -19.52 1.15 45.27
N VAL A 83 -18.89 0.75 44.20
CA VAL A 83 -18.15 -0.53 44.15
C VAL A 83 -16.70 -0.22 44.49
N GLY A 84 -16.34 -0.51 45.74
CA GLY A 84 -14.97 -0.46 46.22
C GLY A 84 -14.18 -1.63 45.59
N VAL A 85 -13.18 -1.32 44.77
CA VAL A 85 -12.16 -2.29 44.32
C VAL A 85 -11.11 -2.38 45.40
N ASN A 86 -11.13 -3.47 46.19
CA ASN A 86 -10.05 -3.82 47.11
C ASN A 86 -8.85 -4.31 46.28
N LEU A 87 -7.79 -3.51 46.27
CA LEU A 87 -6.46 -3.95 45.83
C LEU A 87 -5.88 -4.91 46.87
N VAL A 88 -6.01 -6.21 46.63
CA VAL A 88 -5.27 -7.24 47.37
C VAL A 88 -3.85 -7.25 46.82
N GLY A 89 -2.89 -6.96 47.71
CA GLY A 89 -1.47 -6.93 47.39
C GLY A 89 -0.94 -8.28 46.88
N ALA A 90 -0.31 -8.26 45.74
CA ALA A 90 0.48 -9.37 45.23
C ALA A 90 1.79 -9.44 46.00
N GLN A 91 1.96 -10.50 46.81
CA GLN A 91 3.22 -10.85 47.43
C GLN A 91 4.16 -11.47 46.38
N SER A 92 5.39 -10.96 46.31
CA SER A 92 6.47 -11.54 45.51
C SER A 92 6.78 -12.99 45.95
N PRO A 93 7.03 -13.90 45.03
CA PRO A 93 7.44 -15.26 45.40
C PRO A 93 8.88 -15.25 45.93
N THR A 94 9.05 -15.83 47.10
CA THR A 94 10.30 -16.10 47.81
C THR A 94 11.14 -17.11 47.01
N ALA A 95 12.41 -16.81 46.81
CA ALA A 95 13.38 -17.68 46.17
C ALA A 95 13.54 -18.99 46.99
N THR A 96 13.25 -20.11 46.35
CA THR A 96 13.52 -21.44 46.90
C THR A 96 14.94 -21.85 46.53
N THR A 97 15.77 -22.06 47.53
CA THR A 97 17.13 -22.58 47.40
C THR A 97 17.09 -24.06 46.97
N LEU A 98 17.83 -24.39 45.90
CA LEU A 98 18.11 -25.76 45.47
C LEU A 98 19.19 -26.38 46.38
N PRO A 99 19.14 -27.68 46.67
CA PRO A 99 20.17 -28.37 47.45
C PRO A 99 21.43 -28.61 46.62
N THR A 100 22.57 -28.43 47.26
CA THR A 100 23.89 -28.79 46.79
C THR A 100 24.05 -30.31 46.82
N GLU A 101 24.32 -30.93 45.67
CA GLU A 101 24.92 -32.28 45.60
C GLU A 101 26.41 -32.16 45.31
N ASP A 102 27.19 -32.86 46.16
CA ASP A 102 28.66 -33.02 46.04
C ASP A 102 28.97 -33.98 44.88
N GLU A 103 29.79 -33.58 43.93
CA GLU A 103 30.48 -34.49 43.02
C GLU A 103 31.99 -34.40 43.18
N PRO A 104 32.73 -35.53 43.08
CA PRO A 104 34.14 -35.59 43.39
C PRO A 104 35.00 -35.07 42.24
N THR A 105 35.99 -34.30 42.64
CA THR A 105 37.03 -33.69 41.79
C THR A 105 37.99 -34.75 41.23
N GLU A 106 37.95 -35.01 39.91
CA GLU A 106 39.04 -35.66 39.19
C GLU A 106 40.06 -34.62 38.71
N THR A 107 41.25 -34.70 39.25
CA THR A 107 42.42 -33.89 38.84
C THR A 107 43.07 -34.50 37.60
N LEU A 108 43.04 -33.77 36.46
CA LEU A 108 43.93 -34.02 35.32
C LEU A 108 45.23 -33.19 35.44
N PRO A 109 46.38 -33.72 35.00
CA PRO A 109 47.68 -33.10 35.23
C PRO A 109 47.90 -31.89 34.33
N LEU A 110 48.51 -30.84 34.93
CA LEU A 110 49.01 -29.63 34.25
C LEU A 110 50.11 -29.99 33.23
N LEU A 111 49.85 -29.73 31.97
CA LEU A 111 50.89 -29.54 30.95
C LEU A 111 51.37 -28.09 31.03
N VAL A 112 52.61 -27.91 31.45
CA VAL A 112 53.33 -26.63 31.41
C VAL A 112 53.62 -26.32 29.95
N ALA A 113 52.97 -25.31 29.38
CA ALA A 113 53.34 -24.73 28.11
C ALA A 113 54.23 -23.52 28.34
N GLU A 114 55.40 -23.52 27.70
CA GLU A 114 56.37 -22.40 27.70
C GLU A 114 55.70 -21.13 27.17
N GLU A 115 55.78 -20.06 27.93
CA GLU A 115 55.40 -18.71 27.52
C GLU A 115 56.37 -18.20 26.44
N THR A 116 55.94 -18.23 25.18
CA THR A 116 56.50 -17.38 24.14
C THR A 116 55.76 -16.04 24.14
N ASN A 117 56.45 -15.03 24.65
CA ASN A 117 56.04 -13.62 24.62
C ASN A 117 55.96 -13.16 23.15
N LEU A 118 54.79 -13.22 22.54
CA LEU A 118 54.46 -12.47 21.33
C LEU A 118 53.46 -11.40 21.73
N GLU A 119 53.89 -10.13 21.72
CA GLU A 119 53.00 -8.99 21.80
C GLU A 119 51.94 -9.11 20.69
N PRO A 120 50.64 -9.02 20.99
CA PRO A 120 49.64 -8.97 19.95
C PRO A 120 49.71 -7.60 19.24
N GLU A 121 50.13 -7.61 17.98
CA GLU A 121 49.87 -6.45 17.12
C GLU A 121 48.37 -6.12 17.15
N PRO A 122 47.99 -4.84 17.26
CA PRO A 122 46.59 -4.45 17.22
C PRO A 122 46.02 -4.77 15.83
N ILE A 123 45.13 -5.78 15.76
CA ILE A 123 44.31 -6.03 14.58
C ILE A 123 43.43 -4.80 14.43
N GLN A 124 43.84 -3.89 13.56
CA GLN A 124 42.90 -2.88 13.03
C GLN A 124 41.89 -3.64 12.16
N PRO A 125 40.58 -3.56 12.46
CA PRO A 125 39.60 -4.02 11.50
C PRO A 125 39.74 -3.13 10.26
N GLU A 126 40.26 -3.68 9.17
CA GLU A 126 40.09 -3.03 7.87
C GLU A 126 38.60 -2.83 7.68
N PRO A 127 38.15 -1.60 7.43
CA PRO A 127 36.77 -1.40 7.01
C PRO A 127 36.62 -2.16 5.68
N VAL A 128 35.83 -3.22 5.69
CA VAL A 128 35.31 -3.79 4.45
C VAL A 128 34.41 -2.71 3.87
N LEU A 129 35.02 -1.77 3.16
CA LEU A 129 34.31 -0.91 2.22
C LEU A 129 33.76 -1.85 1.14
N GLN A 130 32.52 -2.33 1.36
CA GLN A 130 31.71 -2.71 0.24
C GLN A 130 31.60 -1.42 -0.60
N THR A 131 32.34 -1.37 -1.68
CA THR A 131 32.17 -0.35 -2.69
C THR A 131 30.76 -0.52 -3.24
N ILE A 132 29.82 0.25 -2.68
CA ILE A 132 28.50 0.44 -3.30
C ILE A 132 28.80 0.91 -4.72
N PRO A 133 28.27 0.26 -5.76
CA PRO A 133 28.51 0.68 -7.13
C PRO A 133 28.04 2.11 -7.28
N THR A 134 28.95 3.04 -7.52
CA THR A 134 28.70 4.50 -7.61
C THR A 134 27.97 4.87 -8.91
N GLN A 135 27.48 3.90 -9.68
CA GLN A 135 26.67 4.11 -10.88
C GLN A 135 25.54 3.10 -10.91
N ALA A 136 24.33 3.56 -11.19
CA ALA A 136 23.24 2.71 -11.65
C ALA A 136 23.69 2.06 -12.97
N GLN A 137 24.34 0.91 -12.85
CA GLN A 137 24.80 0.19 -14.00
C GLN A 137 23.60 -0.49 -14.64
N MET A 138 23.33 -0.14 -15.89
CA MET A 138 22.51 -0.99 -16.74
C MET A 138 23.24 -2.31 -16.93
N ILE A 139 22.54 -3.41 -16.71
CA ILE A 139 23.11 -4.76 -16.80
C ILE A 139 22.68 -5.38 -18.11
N THR A 140 23.66 -5.84 -18.90
CA THR A 140 23.42 -6.66 -20.09
C THR A 140 23.68 -8.12 -19.72
N TYR A 141 22.70 -8.95 -19.92
CA TYR A 141 22.83 -10.38 -19.69
C TYR A 141 23.56 -11.06 -20.85
N ALA A 142 24.36 -12.10 -20.54
CA ALA A 142 24.98 -12.91 -21.58
C ALA A 142 23.90 -13.67 -22.37
N GLU A 143 23.98 -13.63 -23.71
CA GLU A 143 23.12 -14.41 -24.56
C GLU A 143 23.27 -15.91 -24.22
N ASP A 144 22.17 -16.68 -24.21
CA ASP A 144 22.08 -18.12 -24.01
C ASP A 144 22.29 -18.70 -22.61
N ALA A 145 22.65 -17.93 -21.60
CA ALA A 145 22.73 -18.45 -20.23
C ALA A 145 21.36 -18.36 -19.51
N PRO A 146 20.82 -19.49 -18.98
CA PRO A 146 19.61 -19.40 -18.18
C PRO A 146 19.85 -18.58 -16.90
N ILE A 147 18.84 -17.82 -16.50
CA ILE A 147 18.85 -17.08 -15.25
C ILE A 147 18.44 -18.03 -14.13
N LEU A 148 19.28 -18.12 -13.10
CA LEU A 148 18.95 -18.78 -11.84
C LEU A 148 18.22 -17.78 -10.95
N TYR A 149 16.96 -18.06 -10.67
CA TYR A 149 16.12 -17.16 -9.87
C TYR A 149 15.59 -17.89 -8.65
N TYR A 150 15.74 -17.28 -7.48
CA TYR A 150 15.10 -17.74 -6.24
C TYR A 150 13.80 -16.98 -6.05
N ALA A 151 12.70 -17.71 -6.04
CA ALA A 151 11.36 -17.11 -5.88
C ALA A 151 11.28 -16.23 -4.63
N GLN A 152 10.60 -15.10 -4.75
CA GLN A 152 10.38 -14.13 -3.68
C GLN A 152 8.95 -14.29 -3.14
N SER A 153 8.71 -13.73 -1.96
CA SER A 153 7.38 -13.68 -1.35
C SER A 153 6.34 -13.08 -2.30
N GLY A 154 5.26 -13.82 -2.53
CA GLY A 154 4.16 -13.40 -3.40
C GLY A 154 4.40 -13.57 -4.91
N ASP A 155 5.49 -14.24 -5.32
CA ASP A 155 5.71 -14.58 -6.72
C ASP A 155 4.71 -15.61 -7.23
N SER A 156 4.22 -15.38 -8.45
CA SER A 156 3.41 -16.34 -9.20
C SER A 156 3.99 -16.58 -10.60
N LEU A 157 3.71 -17.74 -11.17
CA LEU A 157 4.25 -18.11 -12.49
C LEU A 157 3.87 -17.09 -13.58
N GLY A 158 2.63 -16.59 -13.57
CA GLY A 158 2.16 -15.65 -14.58
C GLY A 158 2.89 -14.30 -14.50
N VAL A 159 3.15 -13.81 -13.29
CA VAL A 159 3.88 -12.54 -13.07
C VAL A 159 5.35 -12.69 -13.43
N LEU A 160 6.00 -13.78 -13.01
CA LEU A 160 7.39 -14.04 -13.37
C LEU A 160 7.60 -14.18 -14.89
N ALA A 161 6.66 -14.82 -15.59
CA ALA A 161 6.71 -14.90 -17.06
C ALA A 161 6.75 -13.49 -17.70
N VAL A 162 5.96 -12.55 -17.18
CA VAL A 162 5.99 -11.15 -17.64
C VAL A 162 7.30 -10.45 -17.26
N HIS A 163 7.79 -10.62 -16.02
CA HIS A 163 9.03 -10.00 -15.55
C HIS A 163 10.23 -10.44 -16.41
N PHE A 164 10.32 -11.71 -16.72
CA PHE A 164 11.42 -12.28 -17.50
C PHE A 164 11.20 -12.24 -19.03
N GLY A 165 10.00 -11.85 -19.48
CA GLY A 165 9.66 -11.80 -20.91
C GLY A 165 9.64 -13.18 -21.57
N VAL A 166 9.17 -14.19 -20.85
CA VAL A 166 9.08 -15.60 -21.29
C VAL A 166 7.63 -16.09 -21.20
N GLU A 167 7.36 -17.27 -21.76
CA GLU A 167 6.09 -17.94 -21.53
C GLU A 167 6.14 -18.75 -20.22
N VAL A 168 4.98 -18.96 -19.57
CA VAL A 168 4.90 -19.70 -18.30
C VAL A 168 5.54 -21.09 -18.39
N GLN A 169 5.36 -21.80 -19.50
CA GLN A 169 5.94 -23.12 -19.74
C GLN A 169 7.46 -23.13 -19.90
N ASP A 170 8.09 -21.98 -20.13
CA ASP A 170 9.55 -21.86 -20.22
C ASP A 170 10.22 -21.81 -18.83
N ILE A 171 9.44 -21.51 -17.79
CA ILE A 171 9.92 -21.48 -16.40
C ILE A 171 9.95 -22.91 -15.87
N THR A 172 11.11 -23.37 -15.45
CA THR A 172 11.30 -24.72 -14.92
C THR A 172 11.90 -24.71 -13.53
N SER A 173 11.62 -25.78 -12.76
CA SER A 173 12.18 -26.00 -11.44
C SER A 173 12.39 -27.47 -11.22
N ARG A 174 13.29 -27.84 -10.29
CA ARG A 174 13.43 -29.21 -9.81
C ARG A 174 12.20 -29.64 -9.00
N ASP A 175 11.66 -28.72 -8.20
CA ASP A 175 10.50 -28.96 -7.34
C ASP A 175 9.20 -28.61 -8.11
N PRO A 176 8.07 -29.24 -7.75
CA PRO A 176 6.80 -28.96 -8.42
C PRO A 176 6.43 -27.48 -8.37
N LEU A 177 5.97 -26.95 -9.50
CA LEU A 177 5.46 -25.58 -9.60
C LEU A 177 3.94 -25.58 -9.40
N PRO A 178 3.40 -24.64 -8.62
CA PRO A 178 1.96 -24.52 -8.41
C PRO A 178 1.27 -24.10 -9.71
N SER A 179 0.14 -24.72 -10.03
CA SER A 179 -0.68 -24.31 -11.19
C SER A 179 -1.49 -23.04 -10.91
N ASP A 180 -1.73 -22.72 -9.64
CA ASP A 180 -2.42 -21.52 -9.11
C ASP A 180 -1.79 -21.19 -7.75
N GLY A 181 -1.84 -19.92 -7.35
CA GLY A 181 -1.24 -19.48 -6.09
C GLY A 181 0.19 -18.98 -6.22
N PHE A 182 0.88 -18.91 -5.08
CA PHE A 182 2.25 -18.43 -4.99
C PHE A 182 3.27 -19.56 -5.05
N ILE A 183 4.43 -19.25 -5.61
CA ILE A 183 5.60 -20.13 -5.60
C ILE A 183 6.22 -20.06 -4.19
N PRO A 184 6.64 -21.19 -3.60
CA PRO A 184 7.36 -21.17 -2.34
C PRO A 184 8.58 -20.27 -2.39
N GLU A 185 8.72 -19.36 -1.43
CA GLU A 185 9.90 -18.49 -1.32
C GLU A 185 11.18 -19.31 -1.25
N GLY A 186 12.22 -18.84 -1.94
CA GLY A 186 13.52 -19.54 -2.03
C GLY A 186 13.52 -20.72 -2.99
N GLN A 187 12.41 -21.11 -3.60
CA GLN A 187 12.40 -22.16 -4.64
C GLN A 187 13.24 -21.72 -5.85
N LEU A 188 14.19 -22.55 -6.24
CA LEU A 188 15.05 -22.27 -7.39
C LEU A 188 14.32 -22.51 -8.70
N LEU A 189 14.28 -21.48 -9.54
CA LEU A 189 13.74 -21.52 -10.89
C LEU A 189 14.87 -21.35 -11.92
N LEU A 190 14.76 -22.09 -13.03
CA LEU A 190 15.58 -21.87 -14.23
C LEU A 190 14.70 -21.20 -15.28
N ILE A 191 15.11 -20.01 -15.70
CA ILE A 191 14.34 -19.16 -16.61
C ILE A 191 15.23 -18.81 -17.80
N PRO A 192 14.80 -19.05 -19.06
CA PRO A 192 15.57 -18.65 -20.24
C PRO A 192 15.82 -17.15 -20.23
N ASN A 193 17.04 -16.73 -20.53
CA ASN A 193 17.34 -15.32 -20.69
C ASN A 193 16.74 -14.77 -21.97
N ARG A 194 15.78 -13.84 -21.84
CA ARG A 194 15.14 -13.10 -22.95
C ARG A 194 15.26 -11.59 -22.73
N LEU A 195 16.06 -11.19 -21.73
CA LEU A 195 16.21 -9.79 -21.35
C LEU A 195 17.45 -9.21 -22.07
N ASP A 196 17.29 -8.04 -22.65
CA ASP A 196 18.40 -7.27 -23.22
C ASP A 196 19.13 -6.50 -22.12
N GLU A 197 18.84 -5.22 -21.96
CA GLU A 197 19.40 -4.31 -20.96
C GLU A 197 18.36 -3.98 -19.90
N THR A 198 18.71 -4.09 -18.61
CA THR A 198 17.82 -3.80 -17.48
C THR A 198 18.50 -2.90 -16.46
N THR A 199 17.73 -2.38 -15.50
CA THR A 199 18.29 -1.75 -14.29
C THR A 199 19.14 -2.76 -13.50
N SER A 200 19.91 -2.26 -12.52
CA SER A 200 20.57 -3.10 -11.52
C SER A 200 19.57 -4.03 -10.82
N PRO A 201 19.93 -5.31 -10.54
CA PRO A 201 19.13 -6.22 -9.72
C PRO A 201 19.24 -5.95 -8.22
N LEU A 202 19.98 -4.92 -7.81
CA LEU A 202 20.19 -4.57 -6.41
C LEU A 202 18.87 -4.15 -5.77
N LYS A 203 18.44 -4.89 -4.76
CA LYS A 203 17.28 -4.55 -3.94
C LYS A 203 17.65 -3.45 -2.95
N LEU A 204 16.88 -2.38 -2.90
CA LEU A 204 17.16 -1.17 -2.13
C LEU A 204 16.51 -1.18 -0.75
N ILE A 205 15.32 -1.77 -0.65
CA ILE A 205 14.51 -1.81 0.57
C ILE A 205 13.64 -3.09 0.55
N PRO A 206 13.44 -3.78 1.69
CA PRO A 206 12.52 -4.90 1.76
C PRO A 206 11.05 -4.46 1.62
N ASP A 207 10.17 -5.37 1.22
CA ASP A 207 8.74 -5.09 1.02
C ASP A 207 8.06 -4.66 2.32
N SER A 208 8.44 -5.28 3.45
CA SER A 208 7.94 -4.97 4.80
C SER A 208 8.24 -3.55 5.27
N GLU A 209 9.22 -2.87 4.68
CA GLU A 209 9.57 -1.49 5.01
C GLU A 209 8.89 -0.47 4.08
N VAL A 210 8.14 -0.94 3.10
CA VAL A 210 7.37 -0.09 2.18
C VAL A 210 5.88 -0.10 2.55
N VAL A 211 5.28 -1.27 2.72
CA VAL A 211 3.90 -1.36 3.18
C VAL A 211 3.80 -1.23 4.71
N ASN A 212 2.65 -0.82 5.23
CA ASN A 212 2.38 -0.72 6.66
C ASN A 212 2.22 -2.12 7.28
N SER A 213 3.32 -2.88 7.28
CA SER A 213 3.45 -4.28 7.64
C SER A 213 3.64 -4.49 9.15
N PRO A 214 3.73 -5.74 9.63
CA PRO A 214 4.07 -6.03 11.02
C PRO A 214 5.35 -5.34 11.51
N SER A 215 6.30 -4.98 10.62
CA SER A 215 7.51 -4.24 10.99
C SER A 215 7.22 -2.85 11.59
N SER A 216 6.05 -2.28 11.30
CA SER A 216 5.64 -0.96 11.80
C SER A 216 4.89 -1.00 13.12
N VAL A 217 4.48 -2.17 13.61
CA VAL A 217 3.79 -2.31 14.89
C VAL A 217 4.62 -1.72 16.02
N GLY A 218 3.99 -0.85 16.82
CA GLY A 218 4.65 -0.17 17.93
C GLY A 218 5.56 1.00 17.54
N PHE A 219 5.66 1.37 16.28
CA PHE A 219 6.35 2.59 15.87
C PHE A 219 5.44 3.81 16.06
N ASP A 220 5.79 4.68 17.01
CA ASP A 220 5.07 5.90 17.33
C ASP A 220 5.63 7.09 16.54
N VAL A 221 4.86 7.58 15.58
CA VAL A 221 5.25 8.71 14.71
C VAL A 221 5.33 10.02 15.50
N ASN A 222 4.43 10.23 16.47
CA ASN A 222 4.38 11.44 17.29
C ASN A 222 5.59 11.52 18.21
N ASP A 223 5.93 10.42 18.87
CA ASP A 223 7.12 10.33 19.73
C ASP A 223 8.40 10.54 18.90
N PHE A 224 8.54 9.86 17.76
CA PHE A 224 9.69 10.01 16.88
C PHE A 224 9.86 11.46 16.37
N ALA A 225 8.79 12.07 15.84
CA ALA A 225 8.84 13.45 15.33
C ALA A 225 9.17 14.47 16.45
N SER A 226 8.65 14.25 17.66
CA SER A 226 8.95 15.06 18.83
C SER A 226 10.43 14.98 19.24
N GLN A 227 11.01 13.78 19.26
CA GLN A 227 12.42 13.57 19.57
C GLN A 227 13.35 14.16 18.50
N ALA A 228 13.00 14.01 17.22
CA ALA A 228 13.75 14.57 16.11
C ALA A 228 13.76 16.11 16.13
N SER A 229 12.73 16.74 16.67
CA SER A 229 12.62 18.19 16.94
C SER A 229 12.80 19.09 15.72
N GLY A 230 12.58 18.60 14.50
CA GLY A 230 12.64 19.38 13.27
C GLY A 230 11.35 20.16 12.99
N TYR A 231 11.24 20.68 11.78
CA TYR A 231 10.09 21.48 11.34
C TYR A 231 8.77 20.73 11.45
N LEU A 232 8.78 19.41 11.16
CA LEU A 232 7.62 18.51 11.26
C LEU A 232 6.97 18.55 12.64
N ALA A 233 7.75 18.57 13.72
CA ALA A 233 7.26 18.55 15.11
C ALA A 233 6.32 19.73 15.42
N SER A 234 6.58 20.89 14.84
CA SER A 234 5.79 22.10 15.02
C SER A 234 4.77 22.37 13.91
N TYR A 235 4.84 21.61 12.82
CA TYR A 235 3.97 21.82 11.66
C TYR A 235 2.51 21.52 11.97
N ARG A 236 1.63 22.36 11.45
CA ARG A 236 0.16 22.20 11.54
C ARG A 236 -0.46 22.56 10.20
N GLU A 237 -1.42 21.77 9.75
CA GLU A 237 -2.16 21.95 8.51
C GLU A 237 -3.65 21.70 8.72
N SER A 238 -4.49 22.48 8.03
CA SER A 238 -5.93 22.23 8.00
C SER A 238 -6.25 21.24 6.89
N VAL A 239 -6.58 20.02 7.27
CA VAL A 239 -6.94 18.94 6.33
C VAL A 239 -8.46 18.90 6.18
N TYR A 240 -8.93 18.95 4.92
CA TYR A 240 -10.36 18.92 4.63
C TYR A 240 -11.06 17.74 5.32
N SER A 241 -12.20 17.97 5.92
CA SER A 241 -13.00 17.02 6.73
C SER A 241 -12.36 16.56 8.05
N PHE A 242 -11.07 16.84 8.33
CA PHE A 242 -10.37 16.41 9.55
C PHE A 242 -9.96 17.57 10.46
N GLY A 243 -10.03 18.82 9.96
CA GLY A 243 -9.65 20.00 10.73
C GLY A 243 -8.15 20.23 10.82
N LEU A 244 -7.69 20.87 11.89
CA LEU A 244 -6.28 21.19 12.11
C LEU A 244 -5.55 19.95 12.66
N MET A 245 -4.60 19.43 11.90
CA MET A 245 -3.78 18.25 12.25
C MET A 245 -2.32 18.63 12.45
N SER A 246 -1.62 17.90 13.30
CA SER A 246 -0.16 17.98 13.41
C SER A 246 0.52 17.28 12.21
N GLY A 247 1.80 17.62 11.96
CA GLY A 247 2.56 16.95 10.92
C GLY A 247 2.69 15.44 11.15
N ALA A 248 2.88 15.03 12.41
CA ALA A 248 2.95 13.61 12.78
C ALA A 248 1.60 12.88 12.56
N ASP A 249 0.48 13.50 12.97
CA ASP A 249 -0.86 12.92 12.75
C ASP A 249 -1.17 12.77 11.24
N ILE A 250 -0.68 13.70 10.40
CA ILE A 250 -0.82 13.59 8.94
C ILE A 250 -0.02 12.41 8.39
N ILE A 251 1.23 12.21 8.83
CA ILE A 251 2.05 11.04 8.44
C ILE A 251 1.33 9.74 8.83
N GLU A 252 0.86 9.65 10.09
CA GLU A 252 0.18 8.46 10.59
C GLU A 252 -1.12 8.18 9.83
N LYS A 253 -1.90 9.24 9.55
CA LYS A 253 -3.13 9.13 8.76
C LYS A 253 -2.86 8.56 7.37
N VAL A 254 -1.92 9.13 6.62
CA VAL A 254 -1.58 8.64 5.28
C VAL A 254 -0.99 7.24 5.33
N ALA A 255 -0.13 6.93 6.30
CA ALA A 255 0.41 5.59 6.51
C ALA A 255 -0.69 4.54 6.67
N ARG A 256 -1.73 4.82 7.46
CA ARG A 256 -2.87 3.92 7.66
C ARG A 256 -3.77 3.82 6.43
N GLU A 257 -4.08 4.94 5.79
CA GLU A 257 -5.02 5.00 4.66
C GLU A 257 -4.46 4.34 3.41
N PHE A 258 -3.21 4.60 3.09
CA PHE A 258 -2.52 4.02 1.93
C PHE A 258 -1.77 2.73 2.26
N SER A 259 -1.81 2.28 3.50
CA SER A 259 -1.04 1.13 3.98
C SER A 259 0.46 1.21 3.65
N ILE A 260 1.05 2.39 3.78
CA ILE A 260 2.48 2.67 3.59
C ILE A 260 3.17 2.74 4.95
N ASN A 261 4.38 2.17 5.07
CA ASN A 261 5.16 2.19 6.30
C ASN A 261 5.49 3.65 6.70
N PRO A 262 5.14 4.10 7.90
CA PRO A 262 5.37 5.48 8.34
C PRO A 262 6.85 5.86 8.37
N ARG A 263 7.78 4.89 8.58
CA ARG A 263 9.22 5.14 8.48
C ARG A 263 9.63 5.55 7.07
N LEU A 264 9.02 4.92 6.05
CA LEU A 264 9.27 5.29 4.66
C LEU A 264 8.84 6.73 4.38
N LEU A 265 7.64 7.13 4.81
CA LEU A 265 7.13 8.49 4.62
C LEU A 265 8.02 9.54 5.32
N LEU A 266 8.46 9.25 6.54
CA LEU A 266 9.40 10.10 7.29
C LEU A 266 10.75 10.21 6.60
N ALA A 267 11.31 9.10 6.11
CA ALA A 267 12.59 9.09 5.40
C ALA A 267 12.52 9.86 4.08
N LEU A 268 11.43 9.72 3.33
CA LEU A 268 11.20 10.50 2.10
C LEU A 268 11.09 11.99 2.40
N LEU A 269 10.38 12.37 3.45
CA LEU A 269 10.23 13.75 3.89
C LEU A 269 11.57 14.36 4.30
N GLU A 270 12.39 13.59 5.03
CA GLU A 270 13.75 14.03 5.40
C GLU A 270 14.65 14.16 4.18
N TYR A 271 14.68 13.16 3.31
CA TYR A 271 15.51 13.16 2.11
C TYR A 271 15.18 14.33 1.17
N GLN A 272 13.91 14.60 0.93
CA GLN A 272 13.45 15.63 -0.01
C GLN A 272 13.56 17.06 0.54
N SER A 273 13.34 17.26 1.83
CA SER A 273 13.18 18.61 2.37
C SER A 273 13.77 18.85 3.76
N GLY A 274 14.32 17.83 4.42
CA GLY A 274 14.93 17.94 5.75
C GLY A 274 13.97 18.35 6.85
N TRP A 275 12.69 17.99 6.76
CA TRP A 275 11.67 18.44 7.73
C TRP A 275 11.73 17.71 9.06
N VAL A 276 12.31 16.51 9.10
CA VAL A 276 12.26 15.66 10.29
C VAL A 276 13.29 16.11 11.34
N TYR A 277 14.56 16.30 10.93
CA TYR A 277 15.64 16.74 11.83
C TYR A 277 16.01 18.22 11.66
N GLY A 278 15.55 18.87 10.61
CA GLY A 278 15.86 20.26 10.30
C GLY A 278 14.63 21.05 9.90
N GLY A 279 14.70 21.68 8.74
CA GLY A 279 13.58 22.43 8.17
C GLY A 279 13.82 22.83 6.72
N PRO A 280 12.74 23.22 6.01
CA PRO A 280 12.83 23.56 4.60
C PRO A 280 13.81 24.72 4.37
N GLN A 281 14.75 24.54 3.46
CA GLN A 281 15.76 25.55 3.10
C GLN A 281 15.23 26.51 2.04
N THR A 282 14.18 26.14 1.34
CA THR A 282 13.58 26.95 0.25
C THR A 282 12.06 27.04 0.41
N ALA A 283 11.46 28.04 -0.24
CA ALA A 283 10.00 28.17 -0.32
C ALA A 283 9.37 26.96 -1.04
N GLN A 284 10.07 26.39 -2.02
CA GLN A 284 9.61 25.20 -2.74
C GLN A 284 9.54 23.98 -1.81
N GLN A 285 10.58 23.69 -1.03
CA GLN A 285 10.59 22.60 -0.05
C GLN A 285 9.53 22.78 1.04
N LYS A 286 9.17 24.03 1.36
CA LYS A 286 8.06 24.31 2.28
C LYS A 286 6.70 24.04 1.67
N THR A 287 6.52 24.31 0.37
CA THR A 287 5.25 24.16 -0.33
C THR A 287 5.04 22.74 -0.83
N TYR A 288 6.11 22.10 -1.30
CA TYR A 288 6.14 20.76 -1.89
C TYR A 288 7.18 19.88 -1.17
N PRO A 289 6.91 19.47 0.09
CA PRO A 289 7.91 18.80 0.92
C PRO A 289 8.38 17.44 0.41
N LEU A 290 7.62 16.75 -0.42
CA LEU A 290 8.02 15.49 -1.09
C LEU A 290 8.54 15.71 -2.52
N GLY A 291 8.72 16.96 -2.97
CA GLY A 291 9.27 17.29 -4.28
C GLY A 291 8.29 17.14 -5.46
N ILE A 292 7.02 16.83 -5.21
CA ILE A 292 5.98 16.69 -6.25
C ILE A 292 5.44 18.09 -6.59
N ILE A 293 6.01 18.72 -7.63
CA ILE A 293 5.69 20.10 -7.99
C ILE A 293 4.42 20.13 -8.86
N ASP A 294 3.28 20.18 -8.18
CA ASP A 294 1.96 20.24 -8.80
C ASP A 294 1.06 21.16 -7.95
N PRO A 295 0.38 22.17 -8.55
CA PRO A 295 -0.51 23.07 -7.82
C PRO A 295 -1.66 22.38 -7.05
N ASP A 296 -2.07 21.18 -7.47
CA ASP A 296 -3.12 20.42 -6.82
C ASP A 296 -2.62 19.64 -5.59
N HIS A 297 -1.28 19.57 -5.39
CA HIS A 297 -0.62 18.83 -4.32
C HIS A 297 0.19 19.73 -3.38
N ILE A 298 -0.36 20.87 -2.97
CA ILE A 298 0.27 21.80 -2.03
C ILE A 298 0.02 21.36 -0.59
N GLY A 299 1.07 21.41 0.26
CA GLY A 299 1.02 21.07 1.69
C GLY A 299 1.40 19.62 1.97
N LEU A 300 1.61 19.30 3.26
CA LEU A 300 2.14 18.00 3.66
C LEU A 300 1.17 16.87 3.32
N TYR A 301 -0.11 17.04 3.67
CA TYR A 301 -1.11 16.00 3.45
C TYR A 301 -1.21 15.59 1.97
N LYS A 302 -1.38 16.57 1.09
CA LYS A 302 -1.51 16.31 -0.36
C LYS A 302 -0.24 15.77 -0.99
N GLN A 303 0.92 16.19 -0.50
CA GLN A 303 2.21 15.65 -0.96
C GLN A 303 2.39 14.20 -0.56
N LEU A 304 2.00 13.83 0.65
CA LEU A 304 2.06 12.44 1.13
C LEU A 304 1.06 11.54 0.40
N GLU A 305 -0.18 11.98 0.17
CA GLU A 305 -1.15 11.24 -0.65
C GLU A 305 -0.59 10.94 -2.05
N ALA A 306 -0.05 11.97 -2.71
CA ALA A 306 0.53 11.80 -4.04
C ALA A 306 1.76 10.87 -4.04
N ALA A 307 2.65 11.01 -3.05
CA ALA A 307 3.82 10.15 -2.92
C ALA A 307 3.41 8.68 -2.66
N ALA A 308 2.46 8.45 -1.76
CA ALA A 308 1.93 7.12 -1.48
C ALA A 308 1.33 6.48 -2.74
N GLY A 309 0.48 7.19 -3.47
CA GLY A 309 -0.12 6.69 -4.72
C GLY A 309 0.91 6.36 -5.80
N ILE A 310 1.99 7.17 -5.93
CA ILE A 310 3.08 6.87 -6.87
C ILE A 310 3.85 5.62 -6.44
N ILE A 311 4.16 5.47 -5.15
CA ILE A 311 4.87 4.29 -4.62
C ILE A 311 4.02 3.04 -4.82
N GLU A 312 2.73 3.08 -4.45
CA GLU A 312 1.80 1.96 -4.63
C GLU A 312 1.66 1.56 -6.11
N THR A 313 1.59 2.53 -7.03
CA THR A 313 1.55 2.23 -8.47
C THR A 313 2.79 1.42 -8.90
N GLY A 314 3.98 1.76 -8.41
CA GLY A 314 5.20 0.98 -8.67
C GLY A 314 5.18 -0.39 -7.99
N TYR A 315 4.87 -0.42 -6.71
CA TYR A 315 4.85 -1.63 -5.88
C TYR A 315 3.87 -2.68 -6.42
N TYR A 316 2.60 -2.29 -6.57
CA TYR A 316 1.55 -3.21 -7.03
C TYR A 316 1.57 -3.44 -8.53
N GLY A 317 2.03 -2.46 -9.32
CA GLY A 317 2.29 -2.67 -10.74
C GLY A 317 3.33 -3.76 -10.99
N TRP A 318 4.35 -3.85 -10.13
CA TRP A 318 5.31 -4.95 -10.13
C TRP A 318 4.66 -6.25 -9.62
N ARG A 319 3.98 -6.22 -8.48
CA ARG A 319 3.28 -7.37 -7.88
C ARG A 319 2.31 -8.05 -8.85
N GLU A 320 1.63 -7.28 -9.68
CA GLU A 320 0.65 -7.79 -10.65
C GLU A 320 1.24 -8.01 -12.07
N GLY A 321 2.51 -7.69 -12.30
CA GLY A 321 3.16 -7.80 -13.60
C GLY A 321 2.66 -6.77 -14.64
N THR A 322 2.02 -5.68 -14.20
CA THR A 322 1.53 -4.62 -15.09
C THR A 322 2.58 -3.54 -15.36
N MET A 323 3.66 -3.50 -14.57
CA MET A 323 4.79 -2.58 -14.71
C MET A 323 6.10 -3.35 -14.79
N VAL A 324 6.79 -3.25 -15.92
CA VAL A 324 8.14 -3.83 -16.13
C VAL A 324 9.11 -2.80 -16.72
N VAL A 325 8.65 -1.57 -16.94
CA VAL A 325 9.42 -0.46 -17.52
C VAL A 325 9.13 0.80 -16.73
N LEU A 326 10.18 1.54 -16.40
CA LEU A 326 10.07 2.90 -15.87
C LEU A 326 10.09 3.91 -17.02
N GLU A 327 9.20 4.89 -16.93
CA GLU A 327 9.15 6.03 -17.83
C GLU A 327 9.63 7.29 -17.06
N PHE A 328 10.60 8.00 -17.64
CA PHE A 328 11.22 9.21 -17.08
C PHE A 328 10.62 10.48 -17.68
N PRO A 329 10.82 11.69 -17.07
CA PRO A 329 10.26 12.95 -17.56
C PRO A 329 10.70 13.34 -18.99
N ASP A 330 11.87 12.87 -19.44
CA ASP A 330 12.39 13.05 -20.78
C ASP A 330 11.89 12.00 -21.79
N ALA A 331 10.89 11.19 -21.40
CA ALA A 331 10.34 10.06 -22.16
C ALA A 331 11.36 8.93 -22.43
N ARG A 332 12.44 8.87 -21.67
CA ARG A 332 13.31 7.69 -21.63
C ARG A 332 12.54 6.54 -20.95
N GLU A 333 12.61 5.36 -21.55
CA GLU A 333 12.07 4.12 -20.98
C GLU A 333 13.24 3.23 -20.58
N VAL A 334 13.17 2.64 -19.38
CA VAL A 334 14.18 1.72 -18.86
C VAL A 334 13.49 0.49 -18.31
N ARG A 335 13.89 -0.70 -18.81
CA ARG A 335 13.35 -1.96 -18.30
C ARG A 335 13.89 -2.25 -16.91
N LEU A 336 13.00 -2.67 -16.02
CA LEU A 336 13.34 -3.11 -14.67
C LEU A 336 14.02 -4.49 -14.71
N SER A 337 14.98 -4.72 -13.82
CA SER A 337 15.54 -6.05 -13.61
C SER A 337 14.47 -6.98 -13.02
N ALA A 338 14.29 -8.15 -13.62
CA ALA A 338 13.31 -9.14 -13.18
C ALA A 338 13.60 -9.73 -11.78
N GLN A 339 14.73 -9.41 -11.16
CA GLN A 339 15.14 -9.90 -9.85
C GLN A 339 14.81 -8.93 -8.70
N LEU A 340 14.18 -7.78 -9.00
CA LEU A 340 13.79 -6.79 -8.00
C LEU A 340 12.61 -7.30 -7.17
N ASN A 341 12.46 -6.73 -5.96
CA ASN A 341 11.28 -6.87 -5.13
C ASN A 341 10.34 -5.66 -5.29
N CYS A 342 9.09 -5.80 -4.84
CA CYS A 342 8.06 -4.78 -4.99
C CYS A 342 8.44 -3.44 -4.34
N GLY A 343 9.02 -3.49 -3.15
CA GLY A 343 9.44 -2.30 -2.41
C GLY A 343 10.49 -1.48 -3.16
N THR A 344 11.48 -2.15 -3.73
CA THR A 344 12.48 -1.47 -4.56
C THR A 344 11.85 -0.82 -5.80
N VAL A 345 10.93 -1.51 -6.47
CA VAL A 345 10.25 -0.95 -7.65
C VAL A 345 9.36 0.23 -7.28
N GLY A 346 8.66 0.18 -6.15
CA GLY A 346 7.89 1.32 -5.63
C GLY A 346 8.75 2.58 -5.47
N LEU A 347 9.94 2.45 -4.85
CA LEU A 347 10.91 3.55 -4.72
C LEU A 347 11.45 4.01 -6.07
N MET A 348 11.85 3.09 -6.93
CA MET A 348 12.36 3.40 -8.27
C MET A 348 11.32 4.19 -9.06
N HIS A 349 10.05 3.79 -8.99
CA HIS A 349 8.95 4.48 -9.65
C HIS A 349 8.72 5.88 -9.08
N PHE A 350 8.75 6.04 -7.74
CA PHE A 350 8.61 7.35 -7.10
C PHE A 350 9.66 8.34 -7.60
N PHE A 351 10.93 7.97 -7.58
CA PHE A 351 12.02 8.83 -8.01
C PHE A 351 12.06 9.04 -9.54
N SER A 352 11.59 8.05 -10.34
CA SER A 352 11.53 8.20 -11.81
C SER A 352 10.52 9.26 -12.27
N LYS A 353 9.52 9.61 -11.42
CA LYS A 353 8.56 10.68 -11.73
C LYS A 353 9.12 12.09 -11.51
N GLN A 354 10.21 12.20 -10.76
CA GLN A 354 10.76 13.48 -10.32
C GLN A 354 12.10 13.81 -10.98
N HIS A 355 12.86 12.80 -11.41
CA HIS A 355 14.24 12.94 -11.88
C HIS A 355 14.43 12.39 -13.29
N HIS A 356 15.41 12.91 -14.01
CA HIS A 356 15.98 12.24 -15.16
C HIS A 356 16.88 11.07 -14.69
N PHE A 357 17.26 10.20 -15.62
CA PHE A 357 17.95 8.96 -15.26
C PHE A 357 19.24 9.17 -14.43
N PRO A 358 20.14 10.14 -14.70
CA PRO A 358 21.35 10.32 -13.88
C PRO A 358 21.03 10.73 -12.43
N GLU A 359 20.11 11.70 -12.25
CA GLU A 359 19.70 12.17 -10.93
C GLU A 359 18.91 11.10 -10.16
N TRP A 360 18.07 10.33 -10.87
CA TRP A 360 17.39 9.16 -10.33
C TRP A 360 18.39 8.12 -9.80
N ALA A 361 19.44 7.86 -10.60
CA ALA A 361 20.48 6.94 -10.21
C ALA A 361 21.22 7.40 -8.95
N ASP A 362 21.56 8.68 -8.87
CA ASP A 362 22.20 9.28 -7.70
C ASP A 362 21.28 9.27 -6.46
N ALA A 363 19.99 9.57 -6.65
CA ALA A 363 19.01 9.53 -5.57
C ALA A 363 18.86 8.13 -4.94
N LEU A 364 18.96 7.07 -5.72
CA LEU A 364 18.76 5.69 -5.24
C LEU A 364 20.07 5.01 -4.83
N TYR A 365 21.15 5.20 -5.57
CA TYR A 365 22.40 4.45 -5.45
C TYR A 365 23.60 5.34 -5.06
N GLY A 366 23.42 6.65 -4.97
CA GLY A 366 24.46 7.59 -4.57
C GLY A 366 24.88 7.42 -3.11
N GLU A 367 26.11 7.83 -2.76
CA GLU A 367 26.68 7.71 -1.42
C GLU A 367 25.78 8.33 -0.32
N LYS A 368 25.06 9.41 -0.65
CA LYS A 368 24.10 10.09 0.23
C LYS A 368 22.68 10.05 -0.35
N GLY A 369 22.35 8.97 -1.05
CA GLY A 369 21.05 8.73 -1.61
C GLY A 369 19.98 8.41 -0.55
N PHE A 370 18.80 8.10 -1.00
CA PHE A 370 17.66 7.80 -0.13
C PHE A 370 17.93 6.63 0.83
N THR A 371 18.56 5.55 0.36
CA THR A 371 18.88 4.38 1.19
C THR A 371 19.79 4.73 2.36
N TRP A 372 20.76 5.62 2.15
CA TRP A 372 21.61 6.14 3.22
C TRP A 372 20.79 6.94 4.25
N THR A 373 19.88 7.82 3.78
CA THR A 373 18.98 8.57 4.67
C THR A 373 18.13 7.63 5.51
N TYR A 374 17.51 6.63 4.87
CA TYR A 374 16.68 5.65 5.56
C TYR A 374 17.46 4.90 6.66
N GLN A 375 18.66 4.40 6.33
CA GLN A 375 19.51 3.66 7.27
C GLN A 375 19.98 4.53 8.44
N ASN A 376 20.31 5.79 8.20
CA ASN A 376 20.68 6.71 9.28
C ASN A 376 19.53 7.03 10.23
N MET A 377 18.29 7.07 9.73
CA MET A 377 17.11 7.34 10.55
C MET A 377 16.65 6.12 11.35
N PHE A 378 16.68 4.95 10.73
CA PHE A 378 15.97 3.77 11.24
C PHE A 378 16.82 2.51 11.35
N GLY A 379 18.11 2.58 11.02
CA GLY A 379 19.01 1.42 10.97
C GLY A 379 18.81 0.59 9.71
N ASP A 380 19.43 -0.59 9.69
CA ASP A 380 19.40 -1.49 8.54
C ASP A 380 17.98 -2.09 8.37
N PRO A 381 17.29 -1.78 7.26
CA PRO A 381 15.95 -2.32 7.00
C PRO A 381 15.95 -3.84 6.77
N TRP A 382 17.02 -4.39 6.21
CA TRP A 382 17.12 -5.82 5.92
C TRP A 382 17.26 -6.66 7.19
N LEU A 383 17.98 -6.14 8.22
CA LEU A 383 18.04 -6.81 9.52
C LEU A 383 16.67 -6.86 10.20
N ARG A 384 15.89 -5.78 10.09
CA ARG A 384 14.53 -5.76 10.64
C ARG A 384 13.59 -6.68 9.85
N ALA A 385 13.71 -6.73 8.53
CA ALA A 385 12.90 -7.59 7.68
C ALA A 385 13.04 -9.08 8.00
N LEU A 386 14.18 -9.53 8.56
CA LEU A 386 14.38 -10.93 8.96
C LEU A 386 13.30 -11.43 9.95
N ASP A 387 12.71 -10.53 10.74
CA ASP A 387 11.69 -10.87 11.73
C ASP A 387 10.26 -10.87 11.13
N PHE A 388 10.06 -10.26 9.95
CA PHE A 388 8.74 -9.97 9.40
C PHE A 388 8.50 -10.46 7.97
N GLU A 389 9.54 -10.80 7.22
CA GLU A 389 9.41 -11.41 5.89
C GLU A 389 9.60 -12.93 5.96
N PRO A 390 8.90 -13.69 5.12
CA PRO A 390 8.06 -13.26 4.01
C PRO A 390 6.69 -12.69 4.44
N LEU A 391 6.21 -11.64 3.76
CA LEU A 391 4.87 -11.09 4.03
C LEU A 391 3.78 -12.08 3.62
N PHE A 392 3.95 -12.80 2.50
CA PHE A 392 3.09 -13.89 2.08
C PHE A 392 3.80 -15.23 2.26
N THR A 393 3.25 -16.09 3.11
CA THR A 393 3.71 -17.48 3.19
C THR A 393 3.13 -18.30 2.03
N PRO A 394 3.80 -19.36 1.56
CA PRO A 394 3.32 -20.15 0.40
C PRO A 394 1.94 -20.78 0.61
N ASP A 395 1.57 -21.03 1.86
CA ASP A 395 0.31 -21.64 2.29
C ASP A 395 -0.77 -20.64 2.67
N VAL A 396 -0.51 -19.32 2.49
CA VAL A 396 -1.49 -18.28 2.79
C VAL A 396 -2.78 -18.51 1.98
N GLN A 397 -3.89 -18.49 2.67
CA GLN A 397 -5.22 -18.63 2.08
C GLN A 397 -6.12 -17.52 2.61
N GLN A 398 -7.01 -17.04 1.75
CA GLN A 398 -8.06 -16.15 2.21
C GLN A 398 -8.99 -16.91 3.18
N PRO A 399 -9.33 -16.31 4.33
CA PRO A 399 -10.36 -16.87 5.22
C PRO A 399 -11.71 -17.01 4.49
N GLU A 400 -12.57 -17.87 5.00
CA GLU A 400 -13.94 -17.95 4.49
C GLU A 400 -14.68 -16.63 4.75
N LEU A 401 -15.19 -16.02 3.68
CA LEU A 401 -15.89 -14.74 3.74
C LEU A 401 -17.30 -14.87 3.14
N GLN A 402 -18.22 -14.09 3.71
CA GLN A 402 -19.60 -13.95 3.25
C GLN A 402 -19.78 -12.63 2.51
N LEU A 403 -20.76 -12.57 1.59
CA LEU A 403 -21.22 -11.28 1.02
C LEU A 403 -21.65 -10.32 2.15
N PRO A 404 -21.20 -9.05 2.12
CA PRO A 404 -21.27 -8.13 3.26
C PRO A 404 -22.63 -7.42 3.41
N PHE A 405 -23.73 -8.16 3.24
CA PHE A 405 -25.09 -7.63 3.37
C PHE A 405 -26.08 -8.70 3.84
N SER A 406 -27.22 -8.23 4.37
CA SER A 406 -28.23 -9.12 4.97
C SER A 406 -28.80 -10.11 3.95
N PRO A 407 -29.08 -11.38 4.36
CA PRO A 407 -29.72 -12.37 3.49
C PRO A 407 -31.04 -11.88 2.92
N GLY A 408 -31.34 -12.30 1.69
CA GLY A 408 -32.60 -11.97 1.00
C GLY A 408 -32.69 -10.52 0.47
N VAL A 409 -31.69 -9.69 0.72
CA VAL A 409 -31.62 -8.32 0.17
C VAL A 409 -30.74 -8.30 -1.08
N THR A 410 -31.33 -7.88 -2.22
CA THR A 410 -30.58 -7.77 -3.47
C THR A 410 -29.81 -6.46 -3.52
N TRP A 411 -28.48 -6.55 -3.68
CA TRP A 411 -27.59 -5.44 -3.94
C TRP A 411 -27.12 -5.45 -5.40
N ALA A 412 -26.48 -4.40 -5.84
CA ALA A 412 -25.86 -4.33 -7.16
C ALA A 412 -24.34 -4.18 -7.02
N MET A 413 -23.57 -5.03 -7.67
CA MET A 413 -22.13 -4.81 -7.85
C MET A 413 -21.96 -3.63 -8.81
N THR A 414 -21.58 -2.47 -8.31
CA THR A 414 -21.49 -1.25 -9.12
C THR A 414 -20.15 -1.08 -9.79
N VAL A 415 -19.06 -1.48 -9.10
CA VAL A 415 -17.70 -1.41 -9.62
C VAL A 415 -17.01 -2.75 -9.39
N GLY A 416 -16.30 -3.22 -10.42
CA GLY A 416 -15.42 -4.40 -10.36
C GLY A 416 -14.11 -4.09 -9.62
N PRO A 417 -13.09 -4.98 -9.72
CA PRO A 417 -11.81 -4.73 -9.11
C PRO A 417 -11.22 -3.37 -9.46
N HIS A 418 -10.98 -2.54 -8.44
CA HIS A 418 -10.49 -1.16 -8.57
C HIS A 418 -9.59 -0.77 -7.39
N ALA A 419 -9.12 0.48 -7.35
CA ALA A 419 -8.19 0.98 -6.35
C ALA A 419 -8.64 0.67 -4.91
N ALA A 420 -7.71 0.17 -4.10
CA ALA A 420 -7.95 -0.11 -2.69
C ALA A 420 -8.23 1.16 -1.90
N TRP A 421 -7.47 2.22 -2.18
CA TRP A 421 -7.57 3.53 -1.55
C TRP A 421 -7.07 4.63 -2.52
N GLY A 422 -7.72 5.77 -2.53
CA GLY A 422 -7.29 6.90 -3.35
C GLY A 422 -7.26 6.57 -4.85
N ALA A 423 -6.19 7.00 -5.53
CA ALA A 423 -5.99 6.84 -6.96
C ALA A 423 -4.93 5.76 -7.31
N ALA A 424 -4.52 4.93 -6.34
CA ALA A 424 -3.54 3.87 -6.59
C ALA A 424 -4.08 2.81 -7.56
N ASP A 425 -3.19 2.22 -8.34
CA ASP A 425 -3.57 1.27 -9.39
C ASP A 425 -3.88 -0.17 -8.88
N VAL A 426 -3.67 -0.47 -7.59
CA VAL A 426 -3.97 -1.79 -7.05
C VAL A 426 -5.47 -2.09 -7.09
N ARG A 427 -5.86 -3.10 -7.86
CA ARG A 427 -7.25 -3.49 -8.07
C ARG A 427 -7.74 -4.44 -6.98
N ALA A 428 -7.79 -3.96 -5.73
CA ALA A 428 -8.10 -4.81 -4.57
C ALA A 428 -9.54 -4.68 -4.05
N ALA A 429 -10.23 -3.59 -4.37
CA ALA A 429 -11.55 -3.27 -3.85
C ALA A 429 -12.70 -3.67 -4.78
N LEU A 430 -13.88 -3.82 -4.20
CA LEU A 430 -15.17 -4.05 -4.89
C LEU A 430 -16.22 -3.11 -4.32
N ASP A 431 -17.11 -2.59 -5.18
CA ASP A 431 -18.23 -1.74 -4.75
C ASP A 431 -19.58 -2.41 -4.91
N PHE A 432 -20.41 -2.26 -3.88
CA PHE A 432 -21.80 -2.73 -3.87
C PHE A 432 -22.76 -1.61 -3.46
N ALA A 433 -23.74 -1.31 -4.31
CA ALA A 433 -24.81 -0.37 -3.97
C ALA A 433 -26.03 -1.12 -3.40
N PRO A 434 -26.64 -0.60 -2.32
CA PRO A 434 -27.86 -1.13 -1.76
C PRO A 434 -29.06 -0.85 -2.67
N PRO A 435 -30.20 -1.56 -2.50
CA PRO A 435 -31.42 -1.19 -3.18
C PRO A 435 -31.85 0.22 -2.75
N SER A 436 -32.03 1.12 -3.72
CA SER A 436 -32.47 2.50 -3.47
C SER A 436 -33.38 3.00 -4.60
N ALA A 437 -34.40 3.75 -4.25
CA ALA A 437 -35.20 4.51 -5.20
C ALA A 437 -34.63 5.91 -5.50
N GLU A 438 -33.66 6.38 -4.66
CA GLU A 438 -33.08 7.71 -4.73
C GLU A 438 -31.62 7.62 -5.19
N PRO A 439 -31.22 8.35 -6.24
CA PRO A 439 -29.83 8.43 -6.67
C PRO A 439 -29.04 9.41 -5.80
N GLY A 440 -27.70 9.33 -5.89
CA GLY A 440 -26.78 10.25 -5.24
C GLY A 440 -26.38 9.86 -3.82
N CYS A 441 -25.85 10.85 -3.08
CA CYS A 441 -25.30 10.66 -1.74
C CYS A 441 -26.36 10.85 -0.65
N HIS A 442 -26.74 9.77 0.00
CA HIS A 442 -27.59 9.75 1.19
C HIS A 442 -27.25 8.52 2.03
N THR A 443 -27.65 8.50 3.30
CA THR A 443 -27.54 7.27 4.10
C THR A 443 -28.66 6.32 3.68
N ASN A 444 -28.32 5.13 3.19
CA ASN A 444 -29.29 4.07 2.95
C ASN A 444 -29.36 3.17 4.18
N TRP A 445 -30.60 2.81 4.60
CA TRP A 445 -30.83 2.05 5.84
C TRP A 445 -30.73 0.54 5.69
N SER A 446 -30.26 0.03 4.54
CA SER A 446 -29.83 -1.36 4.42
C SER A 446 -28.59 -1.59 5.28
N TRP A 447 -28.48 -2.77 5.89
CA TRP A 447 -27.32 -3.10 6.69
C TRP A 447 -26.17 -3.60 5.83
N VAL A 448 -24.99 -3.00 6.02
CA VAL A 448 -23.72 -3.65 5.73
C VAL A 448 -23.40 -4.59 6.89
N THR A 449 -23.00 -5.82 6.58
CA THR A 449 -22.68 -6.84 7.57
C THR A 449 -21.22 -7.27 7.48
N ALA A 450 -20.69 -7.83 8.60
CA ALA A 450 -19.34 -8.37 8.65
C ALA A 450 -19.20 -9.54 7.67
N ALA A 451 -18.25 -9.45 6.76
CA ALA A 451 -17.95 -10.51 5.81
C ALA A 451 -17.28 -11.74 6.47
N GLY A 452 -16.61 -11.52 7.59
CA GLY A 452 -15.99 -12.54 8.43
C GLY A 452 -15.87 -12.07 9.88
N PRO A 453 -15.54 -12.96 10.82
CA PRO A 453 -15.40 -12.61 12.23
C PRO A 453 -14.11 -11.82 12.48
N GLY A 454 -14.08 -11.01 13.53
CA GLY A 454 -12.88 -10.31 13.96
C GLY A 454 -13.13 -9.17 14.93
N LEU A 455 -12.06 -8.50 15.32
CA LEU A 455 -12.08 -7.35 16.18
C LEU A 455 -12.17 -6.07 15.33
N VAL A 456 -13.12 -5.20 15.62
CA VAL A 456 -13.16 -3.85 15.02
C VAL A 456 -12.03 -3.02 15.62
N VAL A 457 -10.96 -2.82 14.90
CA VAL A 457 -9.78 -2.05 15.37
C VAL A 457 -9.85 -0.57 15.04
N ARG A 458 -10.63 -0.21 14.01
CA ARG A 458 -10.87 1.20 13.63
C ARG A 458 -12.32 1.40 13.20
N SER A 459 -12.93 2.50 13.68
CA SER A 459 -14.30 2.90 13.31
C SER A 459 -14.40 4.42 13.36
N GLU A 460 -14.03 5.08 12.27
CA GLU A 460 -13.98 6.53 12.17
C GLU A 460 -14.16 7.03 10.72
N ASN A 461 -14.65 8.24 10.54
CA ASN A 461 -14.65 8.92 9.24
C ASN A 461 -15.13 8.06 8.05
N GLY A 462 -16.22 7.31 8.23
CA GLY A 462 -16.76 6.46 7.18
C GLY A 462 -16.03 5.14 6.97
N VAL A 463 -15.02 4.82 7.78
CA VAL A 463 -14.21 3.60 7.69
C VAL A 463 -14.50 2.69 8.87
N VAL A 464 -14.62 1.38 8.62
CA VAL A 464 -14.55 0.33 9.63
C VAL A 464 -13.52 -0.68 9.19
N VAL A 465 -12.59 -1.04 10.08
CA VAL A 465 -11.59 -2.09 9.86
C VAL A 465 -11.84 -3.22 10.85
N VAL A 466 -12.01 -4.42 10.30
CA VAL A 466 -12.14 -5.67 11.06
C VAL A 466 -10.85 -6.46 10.93
N ASP A 467 -10.14 -6.58 12.02
CA ASP A 467 -8.96 -7.40 12.18
C ASP A 467 -9.41 -8.84 12.51
N MET A 468 -9.09 -9.78 11.61
CA MET A 468 -9.67 -11.13 11.65
C MET A 468 -8.95 -12.08 12.60
N ASP A 469 -7.69 -11.83 12.93
CA ASP A 469 -6.95 -12.63 13.93
C ASP A 469 -7.10 -12.06 15.35
N GLY A 470 -7.60 -10.83 15.48
CA GLY A 470 -8.01 -10.22 16.74
C GLY A 470 -6.86 -9.77 17.62
N ASP A 471 -5.66 -9.58 17.06
CA ASP A 471 -4.49 -9.13 17.80
C ASP A 471 -4.47 -7.60 18.05
N GLY A 472 -5.36 -6.87 17.39
CA GLY A 472 -5.57 -5.42 17.58
C GLY A 472 -4.79 -4.54 16.61
N PHE A 473 -4.12 -5.10 15.61
CA PHE A 473 -3.29 -4.36 14.68
C PHE A 473 -3.74 -4.52 13.22
N GLU A 474 -3.88 -3.41 12.50
CA GLU A 474 -4.18 -3.43 11.06
C GLU A 474 -2.99 -3.88 10.20
N GLN A 475 -1.82 -3.98 10.78
CA GLN A 475 -0.55 -4.31 10.13
C GLN A 475 -0.30 -5.80 10.03
N THR A 476 -1.00 -6.61 10.81
CA THR A 476 -0.83 -8.05 10.95
C THR A 476 -2.01 -8.82 10.37
N GLY A 477 -1.77 -10.03 9.92
CA GLY A 477 -2.82 -10.96 9.49
C GLY A 477 -3.78 -10.41 8.43
N TRP A 478 -4.96 -11.01 8.38
CA TRP A 478 -6.04 -10.59 7.49
C TRP A 478 -6.89 -9.48 8.10
N ASN A 479 -7.05 -8.41 7.34
CA ASN A 479 -7.95 -7.31 7.70
C ASN A 479 -8.96 -7.04 6.58
N ILE A 480 -10.22 -6.76 6.96
CA ILE A 480 -11.26 -6.33 6.03
C ILE A 480 -11.63 -4.88 6.31
N ILE A 481 -11.58 -4.05 5.29
CA ILE A 481 -11.89 -2.63 5.36
C ILE A 481 -13.22 -2.37 4.66
N TYR A 482 -14.14 -1.72 5.36
CA TYR A 482 -15.42 -1.25 4.88
C TYR A 482 -15.37 0.27 4.83
N LEU A 483 -15.55 0.86 3.64
CA LEU A 483 -15.56 2.31 3.45
C LEU A 483 -16.96 2.79 3.06
N HIS A 484 -17.23 4.07 3.27
CA HIS A 484 -18.51 4.74 3.09
C HIS A 484 -19.59 4.29 4.07
N ILE A 485 -19.19 3.93 5.29
CA ILE A 485 -20.12 3.57 6.37
C ILE A 485 -20.55 4.83 7.13
N ALA A 486 -21.84 5.10 7.18
CA ALA A 486 -22.40 6.26 7.88
C ALA A 486 -22.00 6.29 9.36
N THR A 487 -21.79 7.48 9.91
CA THR A 487 -21.50 7.65 11.35
C THR A 487 -22.62 7.11 12.22
N ASN A 488 -23.90 7.26 11.78
CA ASN A 488 -25.05 6.78 12.54
C ASN A 488 -25.13 5.24 12.53
N GLN A 489 -25.16 4.64 13.72
CA GLN A 489 -25.23 3.20 13.98
C GLN A 489 -24.03 2.41 13.43
N ARG A 490 -22.88 3.06 13.19
CA ARG A 490 -21.63 2.38 12.85
C ARG A 490 -21.10 1.64 14.08
N VAL A 491 -20.69 0.38 13.89
CA VAL A 491 -20.10 -0.44 14.94
C VAL A 491 -18.88 0.26 15.57
N PRO A 492 -18.77 0.36 16.91
CA PRO A 492 -17.64 1.02 17.55
C PRO A 492 -16.36 0.16 17.52
N ALA A 493 -15.20 0.81 17.50
CA ALA A 493 -13.92 0.14 17.71
C ALA A 493 -13.89 -0.59 19.06
N GLY A 494 -13.15 -1.70 19.14
CA GLY A 494 -13.10 -2.58 20.30
C GLY A 494 -14.24 -3.62 20.36
N THR A 495 -15.17 -3.61 19.39
CA THR A 495 -16.24 -4.62 19.30
C THR A 495 -15.74 -5.84 18.55
N TRP A 496 -15.94 -7.04 19.09
CA TRP A 496 -15.83 -8.28 18.32
C TRP A 496 -17.09 -8.47 17.51
N VAL A 497 -16.96 -8.79 16.23
CA VAL A 497 -18.08 -9.11 15.34
C VAL A 497 -17.97 -10.53 14.82
N GLU A 498 -19.11 -11.19 14.68
CA GLU A 498 -19.23 -12.47 13.99
C GLU A 498 -19.68 -12.24 12.53
N THR A 499 -19.47 -13.24 11.68
CA THR A 499 -19.96 -13.18 10.29
C THR A 499 -21.44 -12.88 10.24
N GLY A 500 -21.84 -11.84 9.51
CA GLY A 500 -23.23 -11.39 9.38
C GLY A 500 -23.68 -10.34 10.41
N ASP A 501 -22.87 -10.02 11.42
CA ASP A 501 -23.16 -8.94 12.37
C ASP A 501 -23.18 -7.57 11.67
N HIS A 502 -23.93 -6.62 12.23
CA HIS A 502 -24.10 -5.30 11.66
C HIS A 502 -22.84 -4.45 11.79
N ILE A 503 -22.29 -3.99 10.66
CA ILE A 503 -21.18 -3.03 10.59
C ILE A 503 -21.69 -1.59 10.58
N GLY A 504 -22.80 -1.32 9.88
CA GLY A 504 -23.39 0.00 9.75
C GLY A 504 -24.19 0.15 8.47
N HIS A 505 -24.42 1.38 8.06
CA HIS A 505 -25.23 1.72 6.90
C HIS A 505 -24.37 2.35 5.80
N PRO A 506 -24.57 1.98 4.50
CA PRO A 506 -23.83 2.59 3.41
C PRO A 506 -24.23 4.06 3.22
N SER A 507 -23.25 4.87 2.88
CA SER A 507 -23.37 6.32 2.67
C SER A 507 -22.37 6.83 1.63
N CYS A 508 -21.94 8.08 1.73
CA CYS A 508 -20.79 8.65 1.03
C CYS A 508 -19.74 9.21 1.99
N GLU A 509 -19.77 8.84 3.27
CA GLU A 509 -18.78 9.29 4.24
C GLU A 509 -17.41 8.64 3.96
N GLY A 510 -16.32 9.31 4.37
CA GLY A 510 -14.97 8.74 4.42
C GLY A 510 -14.16 8.77 3.12
N GLY A 511 -14.63 9.43 2.07
CA GLY A 511 -13.88 9.53 0.82
C GLY A 511 -14.65 10.19 -0.29
N VAL A 512 -14.08 10.20 -1.51
CA VAL A 512 -14.75 10.70 -2.71
C VAL A 512 -15.73 9.64 -3.21
N SER A 513 -17.01 10.02 -3.28
CA SER A 513 -18.07 9.14 -3.77
C SER A 513 -19.08 9.94 -4.60
N THR A 514 -19.65 9.34 -5.63
CA THR A 514 -20.70 9.93 -6.48
C THR A 514 -22.10 9.41 -6.13
N GLY A 515 -22.21 8.41 -5.28
CA GLY A 515 -23.47 7.82 -4.85
C GLY A 515 -23.26 6.83 -3.70
N THR A 516 -24.35 6.55 -2.97
CA THR A 516 -24.35 5.64 -1.81
C THR A 516 -23.95 4.23 -2.20
N HIS A 517 -22.87 3.72 -1.62
CA HIS A 517 -22.40 2.35 -1.82
C HIS A 517 -21.56 1.88 -0.63
N LEU A 518 -21.24 0.61 -0.60
CA LEU A 518 -20.19 0.00 0.20
C LEU A 518 -18.97 -0.24 -0.69
N HIS A 519 -17.83 0.27 -0.31
CA HIS A 519 -16.53 -0.11 -0.83
C HIS A 519 -15.89 -1.09 0.15
N ILE A 520 -15.48 -2.27 -0.32
CA ILE A 520 -14.88 -3.33 0.52
C ILE A 520 -13.55 -3.80 -0.06
N VAL A 521 -12.55 -3.90 0.80
CA VAL A 521 -11.20 -4.30 0.41
C VAL A 521 -10.52 -5.14 1.51
N ARG A 522 -9.49 -5.90 1.15
CA ARG A 522 -8.73 -6.77 2.07
C ARG A 522 -7.27 -6.37 2.11
N LYS A 523 -6.66 -6.52 3.32
CA LYS A 523 -5.21 -6.49 3.52
C LYS A 523 -4.73 -7.80 4.14
N TYR A 524 -3.48 -8.14 3.86
CA TYR A 524 -2.76 -9.20 4.58
C TYR A 524 -1.34 -8.72 4.89
N ASN A 525 -0.96 -8.73 6.16
CA ASN A 525 0.32 -8.21 6.65
C ASN A 525 0.65 -6.82 6.09
N GLY A 526 -0.37 -5.93 6.01
CA GLY A 526 -0.25 -4.58 5.49
C GLY A 526 -0.29 -4.45 3.96
N GLU A 527 -0.17 -5.52 3.18
CA GLU A 527 -0.34 -5.45 1.72
C GLU A 527 -1.83 -5.45 1.33
N TRP A 528 -2.19 -4.58 0.40
CA TRP A 528 -3.47 -4.69 -0.30
C TRP A 528 -3.48 -5.96 -1.16
N VAL A 529 -4.48 -6.82 -0.97
CA VAL A 529 -4.57 -8.08 -1.70
C VAL A 529 -5.43 -7.86 -2.95
N PRO A 530 -4.87 -8.00 -4.17
CA PRO A 530 -5.64 -7.86 -5.41
C PRO A 530 -6.91 -8.71 -5.41
N ALA A 531 -8.01 -8.14 -5.91
CA ALA A 531 -9.29 -8.84 -5.93
C ALA A 531 -9.33 -9.98 -6.96
N ASP A 532 -8.54 -9.89 -8.03
CA ASP A 532 -8.25 -10.99 -8.97
C ASP A 532 -6.80 -11.45 -8.80
N GLY A 533 -6.46 -12.65 -9.18
CA GLY A 533 -5.11 -13.21 -9.06
C GLY A 533 -5.02 -14.42 -8.13
N PRO A 534 -3.81 -14.74 -7.63
CA PRO A 534 -3.55 -15.94 -6.82
C PRO A 534 -4.41 -16.04 -5.56
N LEU A 535 -4.55 -14.95 -4.82
CA LEU A 535 -5.42 -14.83 -3.64
C LEU A 535 -6.71 -14.07 -3.98
N GLY A 536 -7.40 -14.44 -5.07
CA GLY A 536 -8.61 -13.73 -5.52
C GLY A 536 -9.66 -13.56 -4.43
N PHE A 537 -10.38 -12.42 -4.44
CA PHE A 537 -11.42 -12.10 -3.47
C PHE A 537 -12.63 -13.01 -3.67
N VAL A 538 -12.88 -13.87 -2.69
CA VAL A 538 -14.01 -14.82 -2.69
C VAL A 538 -14.93 -14.53 -1.51
N MET A 539 -16.23 -14.28 -1.78
CA MET A 539 -17.27 -14.08 -0.77
C MET A 539 -18.47 -14.96 -1.12
N SER A 540 -18.95 -15.79 -0.19
CA SER A 540 -20.05 -16.77 -0.42
C SER A 540 -19.86 -17.59 -1.70
N GLY A 541 -18.60 -18.00 -1.99
CA GLY A 541 -18.23 -18.74 -3.21
C GLY A 541 -18.17 -17.90 -4.49
N TRP A 542 -18.49 -16.61 -4.47
CA TRP A 542 -18.30 -15.68 -5.58
C TRP A 542 -16.87 -15.18 -5.64
N ARG A 543 -16.14 -15.52 -6.71
CA ARG A 543 -14.77 -15.07 -6.96
C ARG A 543 -14.76 -13.85 -7.86
N ALA A 544 -14.05 -12.81 -7.45
CA ALA A 544 -13.86 -11.60 -8.25
C ALA A 544 -12.93 -11.86 -9.43
N LYS A 545 -13.23 -11.20 -10.54
CA LYS A 545 -12.44 -11.18 -11.77
C LYS A 545 -12.35 -9.77 -12.31
N ALA A 546 -11.13 -9.31 -12.61
CA ALA A 546 -10.88 -8.01 -13.19
C ALA A 546 -11.25 -7.98 -14.68
N GLY A 547 -11.81 -6.88 -15.13
CA GLY A 547 -12.06 -6.64 -16.55
C GLY A 547 -10.87 -5.98 -17.24
N SER A 548 -10.99 -5.83 -18.56
CA SER A 548 -9.96 -5.20 -19.40
C SER A 548 -9.84 -3.68 -19.25
N THR A 549 -10.82 -3.05 -18.64
CA THR A 549 -10.82 -1.60 -18.36
C THR A 549 -10.91 -1.37 -16.86
N PRO A 550 -10.39 -0.24 -16.34
CA PRO A 550 -10.59 0.15 -14.95
C PRO A 550 -12.08 0.13 -14.58
N LEU A 551 -12.41 -0.22 -13.34
CA LEU A 551 -13.78 -0.30 -12.79
C LEU A 551 -14.66 -1.40 -13.38
N SER A 552 -14.22 -2.11 -14.44
CA SER A 552 -14.96 -3.25 -14.99
C SER A 552 -14.55 -4.56 -14.33
N GLY A 553 -15.47 -5.53 -14.27
CA GLY A 553 -15.19 -6.86 -13.72
C GLY A 553 -16.44 -7.67 -13.47
N TRP A 554 -16.23 -8.83 -12.87
CA TRP A 554 -17.27 -9.82 -12.62
C TRP A 554 -17.07 -10.48 -11.25
N LEU A 555 -18.18 -11.03 -10.71
CA LEU A 555 -18.14 -12.10 -9.72
C LEU A 555 -18.59 -13.38 -10.39
N VAL A 556 -17.89 -14.49 -10.16
CA VAL A 556 -18.15 -15.79 -10.77
C VAL A 556 -18.34 -16.85 -9.69
N ARG A 557 -19.42 -17.65 -9.79
CA ARG A 557 -19.69 -18.81 -8.91
C ARG A 557 -20.23 -19.97 -9.76
N GLY A 558 -19.39 -20.93 -10.09
CA GLY A 558 -19.72 -21.96 -11.08
C GLY A 558 -20.07 -21.32 -12.43
N ASP A 559 -21.26 -21.61 -12.95
CA ASP A 559 -21.76 -21.04 -14.22
C ASP A 559 -22.45 -19.68 -14.06
N GLN A 560 -22.57 -19.20 -12.84
CA GLN A 560 -23.21 -17.91 -12.54
C GLN A 560 -22.20 -16.77 -12.68
N VAL A 561 -22.65 -15.66 -13.29
CA VAL A 561 -21.82 -14.47 -13.48
C VAL A 561 -22.63 -13.22 -13.10
N VAL A 562 -22.06 -12.40 -12.22
CA VAL A 562 -22.54 -11.06 -11.89
C VAL A 562 -21.58 -10.06 -12.50
N LYS A 563 -22.06 -9.16 -13.37
CA LYS A 563 -21.21 -8.19 -14.07
C LYS A 563 -21.37 -6.81 -13.45
N ALA A 564 -20.26 -6.17 -13.09
CA ALA A 564 -20.26 -4.81 -12.56
C ALA A 564 -20.97 -3.82 -13.48
N SER A 565 -21.80 -2.94 -12.89
CA SER A 565 -22.58 -1.94 -13.63
C SER A 565 -22.81 -0.70 -12.78
N VAL A 566 -22.19 0.41 -13.15
CA VAL A 566 -22.31 1.72 -12.46
C VAL A 566 -23.75 2.26 -12.42
N VAL A 567 -24.64 1.73 -13.27
CA VAL A 567 -26.06 2.09 -13.29
C VAL A 567 -26.96 1.03 -12.64
N GLY A 568 -26.39 0.02 -11.99
CA GLY A 568 -27.15 -1.03 -11.30
C GLY A 568 -28.03 -1.88 -12.21
N ALA A 569 -27.53 -2.24 -13.42
CA ALA A 569 -28.26 -3.11 -14.35
C ALA A 569 -28.57 -4.47 -13.73
N ASN A 570 -29.63 -5.14 -14.14
CA ASN A 570 -30.04 -6.46 -13.60
C ASN A 570 -28.90 -7.51 -13.63
N SER A 571 -27.96 -7.40 -14.58
CA SER A 571 -26.78 -8.27 -14.66
C SER A 571 -25.76 -8.08 -13.51
N SER A 572 -25.90 -7.00 -12.73
CA SER A 572 -25.07 -6.69 -11.58
C SER A 572 -25.72 -7.07 -10.25
N HIS A 573 -26.96 -7.54 -10.26
CA HIS A 573 -27.69 -7.89 -9.05
C HIS A 573 -27.11 -9.16 -8.42
N ILE A 574 -26.92 -9.09 -7.10
CA ILE A 574 -26.42 -10.17 -6.27
C ILE A 574 -27.16 -10.20 -4.94
N CYS A 575 -27.41 -11.39 -4.43
CA CYS A 575 -28.08 -11.61 -3.16
C CYS A 575 -27.29 -12.64 -2.35
N LEU A 576 -27.28 -12.49 -1.04
CA LEU A 576 -26.91 -13.54 -0.12
C LEU A 576 -28.15 -14.41 0.10
N ASP A 577 -28.01 -15.70 -0.22
CA ASP A 577 -29.10 -16.71 -0.11
C ASP A 577 -29.40 -17.05 1.33
#